data_16e750a5f0b604d40f6039950a1bc5b6
#
_entry.id   16e750a5f0b604d40f6039950a1bc5b6
#
_cell.length_a   1.000
_cell.length_b   1.000
_cell.length_c   1.000
_cell.angle_alpha   90.00
_cell.angle_beta   90.00
_cell.angle_gamma   90.00
#
_symmetry.space_group_name_H-M   'P 1'
#
loop_
_entity.id
_entity.type
_entity.pdbx_description
1 polymer ?
#
loop_
_entity_poly.entity_id
_entity_poly.type
_entity_poly.pdbx_seq_one_letter_code
_entity_poly.pdbx_strand_id
1 'polypeptide(L)'
;DSTLSAFNKTLVLSGNQSGLTAERMLTLSRAGQAAGLTFNQAGESLAALVSAGVRGGEQFDAINQSVARFASASGVEVDKVAEAFGKLTTDPTSGLTAMARQFRNVTAEQIAYVAQLQRSGDEAGALQAANDAATKGFDDQTRRLKENMGTLETWADKTGKAFKSMWDAILDIGRPESSADMLASAQKAFDEADKKWQWYQSRSQRRGKTSSFRANLQGAWDDRENARLGLAAATLQSDMEKAGELAARDRAEREASQLKYTGEAQ
;
A
#
# COMPACT_ATOMS: atom_id res chain seq x y z
N ASP A 1 27.79 15.54 -13.95
CA ASP A 1 28.38 15.90 -12.63
C ASP A 1 27.34 16.35 -11.59
N SER A 2 26.30 17.11 -11.97
CA SER A 2 25.29 17.58 -11.03
C SER A 2 24.48 16.42 -10.38
N THR A 3 24.14 15.38 -11.13
CA THR A 3 23.37 14.22 -10.65
C THR A 3 24.16 13.38 -9.64
N LEU A 4 25.45 13.13 -9.92
CA LEU A 4 26.35 12.44 -8.98
C LEU A 4 26.50 13.24 -7.68
N SER A 5 26.60 14.56 -7.78
CA SER A 5 26.67 15.44 -6.61
C SER A 5 25.37 15.38 -5.80
N ALA A 6 24.19 15.35 -6.45
CA ALA A 6 22.90 15.19 -5.79
C ALA A 6 22.78 13.83 -5.08
N PHE A 7 23.21 12.74 -5.74
CA PHE A 7 23.21 11.42 -5.13
C PHE A 7 24.17 11.33 -3.95
N ASN A 8 25.38 11.87 -4.06
CA ASN A 8 26.32 11.94 -2.95
C ASN A 8 25.73 12.72 -1.76
N LYS A 9 25.07 13.84 -2.01
CA LYS A 9 24.40 14.61 -0.96
C LYS A 9 23.32 13.78 -0.26
N THR A 10 22.49 13.06 -1.02
CA THR A 10 21.45 12.18 -0.46
C THR A 10 22.06 11.08 0.41
N LEU A 11 23.13 10.42 -0.05
CA LEU A 11 23.82 9.37 0.70
C LEU A 11 24.43 9.91 2.00
N VAL A 12 25.05 11.08 1.96
CA VAL A 12 25.62 11.73 3.16
C VAL A 12 24.51 12.09 4.16
N LEU A 13 23.43 12.71 3.69
CA LEU A 13 22.32 13.13 4.56
C LEU A 13 21.56 11.97 5.18
N SER A 14 21.44 10.82 4.49
CA SER A 14 20.82 9.60 5.01
C SER A 14 21.76 8.75 5.88
N GLY A 15 23.00 9.19 6.11
CA GLY A 15 24.01 8.40 6.82
C GLY A 15 24.43 7.13 6.07
N ASN A 16 24.11 7.05 4.79
CA ASN A 16 24.39 5.90 3.89
C ASN A 16 23.88 4.55 4.45
N GLN A 17 22.76 4.54 5.10
CA GLN A 17 22.16 3.28 5.64
C GLN A 17 21.81 2.28 4.53
N SER A 18 21.61 2.76 3.31
CA SER A 18 21.37 1.92 2.14
C SER A 18 22.60 1.09 1.71
N GLY A 19 23.81 1.52 2.06
CA GLY A 19 25.08 0.89 1.61
C GLY A 19 25.33 1.07 0.10
N LEU A 20 24.64 2.02 -0.55
CA LEU A 20 24.82 2.31 -1.97
C LEU A 20 25.93 3.35 -2.20
N THR A 21 26.46 3.37 -3.42
CA THR A 21 27.32 4.44 -3.91
C THR A 21 26.57 5.32 -4.92
N ALA A 22 27.00 6.57 -5.10
CA ALA A 22 26.43 7.46 -6.10
C ALA A 22 26.52 6.89 -7.53
N GLU A 23 27.60 6.17 -7.83
CA GLU A 23 27.78 5.48 -9.10
C GLU A 23 26.78 4.35 -9.30
N ARG A 24 26.47 3.59 -8.22
CA ARG A 24 25.43 2.57 -8.25
C ARG A 24 24.05 3.19 -8.45
N MET A 25 23.74 4.30 -7.78
CA MET A 25 22.50 5.05 -7.98
C MET A 25 22.38 5.54 -9.43
N LEU A 26 23.46 6.03 -10.03
CA LEU A 26 23.49 6.44 -11.43
C LEU A 26 23.22 5.26 -12.38
N THR A 27 23.82 4.10 -12.10
CA THR A 27 23.61 2.87 -12.87
C THR A 27 22.16 2.40 -12.78
N LEU A 28 21.57 2.41 -11.59
CA LEU A 28 20.16 2.04 -11.36
C LEU A 28 19.18 3.03 -12.03
N SER A 29 19.50 4.33 -12.04
CA SER A 29 18.68 5.33 -12.75
C SER A 29 18.69 5.08 -14.27
N ARG A 30 19.83 4.68 -14.84
CA ARG A 30 19.91 4.28 -16.25
C ARG A 30 19.19 2.97 -16.53
N ALA A 31 19.26 1.99 -15.63
CA ALA A 31 18.53 0.72 -15.74
C ALA A 31 17.00 0.97 -15.72
N GLY A 32 16.52 1.94 -14.94
CA GLY A 32 15.12 2.35 -14.92
C GLY A 32 14.59 2.81 -16.28
N GLN A 33 15.44 3.37 -17.13
CA GLN A 33 15.05 3.76 -18.50
C GLN A 33 14.68 2.54 -19.37
N ALA A 34 15.38 1.43 -19.21
CA ALA A 34 15.04 0.17 -19.89
C ALA A 34 13.68 -0.39 -19.41
N ALA A 35 13.26 -0.04 -18.20
CA ALA A 35 11.95 -0.39 -17.64
C ALA A 35 10.83 0.63 -17.96
N GLY A 36 11.09 1.60 -18.86
CA GLY A 36 10.12 2.59 -19.33
C GLY A 36 9.97 3.81 -18.42
N LEU A 37 10.91 4.05 -17.51
CA LEU A 37 10.96 5.25 -16.67
C LEU A 37 11.84 6.33 -17.33
N THR A 38 11.61 7.59 -17.00
CA THR A 38 12.60 8.62 -17.29
C THR A 38 13.77 8.52 -16.29
N PHE A 39 14.94 9.04 -16.68
CA PHE A 39 16.09 9.08 -15.78
C PHE A 39 15.78 9.81 -14.47
N ASN A 40 15.04 10.91 -14.56
CA ASN A 40 14.64 11.69 -13.38
C ASN A 40 13.69 10.93 -12.47
N GLN A 41 12.68 10.24 -13.01
CA GLN A 41 11.76 9.42 -12.21
C GLN A 41 12.48 8.30 -11.46
N ALA A 42 13.39 7.60 -12.14
CA ALA A 42 14.18 6.56 -11.49
C ALA A 42 15.14 7.14 -10.43
N GLY A 43 15.78 8.28 -10.72
CA GLY A 43 16.69 8.96 -9.79
C GLY A 43 15.99 9.52 -8.55
N GLU A 44 14.81 10.12 -8.72
CA GLU A 44 13.97 10.64 -7.62
C GLU A 44 13.52 9.51 -6.69
N SER A 45 13.04 8.40 -7.26
CA SER A 45 12.64 7.23 -6.49
C SER A 45 13.82 6.61 -5.73
N LEU A 46 15.01 6.52 -6.34
CA LEU A 46 16.23 6.06 -5.66
C LEU A 46 16.58 6.96 -4.48
N ALA A 47 16.55 8.27 -4.67
CA ALA A 47 16.86 9.22 -3.61
C ALA A 47 15.85 9.11 -2.46
N ALA A 48 14.57 8.98 -2.75
CA ALA A 48 13.52 8.79 -1.77
C ALA A 48 13.69 7.49 -0.97
N LEU A 49 13.98 6.35 -1.64
CA LEU A 49 14.22 5.07 -0.99
C LEU A 49 15.44 5.10 -0.07
N VAL A 50 16.54 5.72 -0.52
CA VAL A 50 17.74 5.90 0.31
C VAL A 50 17.43 6.76 1.54
N SER A 51 16.69 7.86 1.35
CA SER A 51 16.29 8.75 2.45
C SER A 51 15.35 8.05 3.44
N ALA A 52 14.51 7.15 2.96
CA ALA A 52 13.62 6.32 3.79
C ALA A 52 14.34 5.15 4.51
N GLY A 53 15.66 4.97 4.28
CA GLY A 53 16.45 3.94 4.94
C GLY A 53 16.30 2.55 4.35
N VAL A 54 15.80 2.42 3.11
CA VAL A 54 15.72 1.14 2.42
C VAL A 54 17.13 0.66 2.06
N ARG A 55 17.45 -0.58 2.45
CA ARG A 55 18.78 -1.15 2.22
C ARG A 55 19.00 -1.53 0.76
N GLY A 56 20.16 -1.20 0.23
CA GLY A 56 20.61 -1.63 -1.10
C GLY A 56 20.91 -3.13 -1.09
N GLY A 57 20.04 -3.94 -1.67
CA GLY A 57 20.20 -5.38 -1.82
C GLY A 57 19.73 -5.83 -3.19
N GLU A 58 19.59 -7.15 -3.39
CA GLU A 58 19.15 -7.73 -4.68
C GLU A 58 17.77 -7.22 -5.11
N GLN A 59 16.88 -6.97 -4.17
CA GLN A 59 15.51 -6.49 -4.45
C GLN A 59 15.44 -4.97 -4.69
N PHE A 60 16.50 -4.21 -4.40
CA PHE A 60 16.45 -2.74 -4.41
C PHE A 60 16.08 -2.16 -5.78
N ASP A 61 16.58 -2.74 -6.86
CA ASP A 61 16.25 -2.29 -8.22
C ASP A 61 14.77 -2.55 -8.56
N ALA A 62 14.25 -3.72 -8.21
CA ALA A 62 12.83 -4.05 -8.38
C ALA A 62 11.92 -3.10 -7.57
N ILE A 63 12.28 -2.82 -6.31
CA ILE A 63 11.58 -1.86 -5.46
C ILE A 63 11.61 -0.48 -6.10
N ASN A 64 12.78 0.00 -6.53
CA ASN A 64 12.92 1.30 -7.17
C ASN A 64 12.03 1.46 -8.40
N GLN A 65 12.05 0.46 -9.30
CA GLN A 65 11.22 0.48 -10.50
C GLN A 65 9.73 0.46 -10.17
N SER A 66 9.32 -0.33 -9.18
CA SER A 66 7.93 -0.43 -8.74
C SER A 66 7.44 0.89 -8.14
N VAL A 67 8.22 1.50 -7.23
CA VAL A 67 7.93 2.81 -6.61
C VAL A 67 7.79 3.88 -7.68
N ALA A 68 8.75 4.00 -8.59
CA ALA A 68 8.73 5.02 -9.65
C ALA A 68 7.55 4.84 -10.61
N ARG A 69 7.27 3.58 -11.03
CA ARG A 69 6.12 3.28 -11.90
C ARG A 69 4.79 3.58 -11.24
N PHE A 70 4.63 3.19 -9.96
CA PHE A 70 3.40 3.42 -9.23
C PHE A 70 3.19 4.91 -8.98
N ALA A 71 4.19 5.66 -8.51
CA ALA A 71 4.12 7.10 -8.30
C ALA A 71 3.75 7.84 -9.59
N SER A 72 4.41 7.50 -10.71
CA SER A 72 4.13 8.08 -12.03
C SER A 72 2.71 7.78 -12.53
N ALA A 73 2.20 6.57 -12.29
CA ALA A 73 0.87 6.16 -12.75
C ALA A 73 -0.27 6.65 -11.85
N SER A 74 -0.03 6.77 -10.54
CA SER A 74 -1.05 7.11 -9.55
C SER A 74 -1.09 8.59 -9.18
N GLY A 75 0.00 9.34 -9.42
CA GLY A 75 0.16 10.71 -8.95
C GLY A 75 0.46 10.83 -7.45
N VAL A 76 0.68 9.70 -6.77
CA VAL A 76 1.10 9.68 -5.36
C VAL A 76 2.56 10.14 -5.28
N GLU A 77 2.89 10.97 -4.30
CA GLU A 77 4.26 11.44 -4.07
C GLU A 77 5.21 10.27 -3.82
N VAL A 78 6.34 10.27 -4.50
CA VAL A 78 7.37 9.23 -4.43
C VAL A 78 7.82 8.98 -3.00
N ASP A 79 8.01 10.04 -2.23
CA ASP A 79 8.45 9.98 -0.83
C ASP A 79 7.50 9.17 0.05
N LYS A 80 6.18 9.33 -0.12
CA LYS A 80 5.18 8.56 0.64
C LYS A 80 5.26 7.06 0.37
N VAL A 81 5.53 6.69 -0.88
CA VAL A 81 5.68 5.28 -1.27
C VAL A 81 7.01 4.74 -0.74
N ALA A 82 8.09 5.51 -0.85
CA ALA A 82 9.41 5.15 -0.33
C ALA A 82 9.42 4.98 1.19
N GLU A 83 8.77 5.88 1.95
CA GLU A 83 8.60 5.76 3.40
C GLU A 83 7.89 4.47 3.82
N ALA A 84 6.91 4.03 3.04
CA ALA A 84 6.23 2.77 3.31
C ALA A 84 7.19 1.57 3.20
N PHE A 85 8.10 1.56 2.20
CA PHE A 85 9.17 0.57 2.11
C PHE A 85 10.20 0.71 3.23
N GLY A 86 10.53 1.93 3.66
CA GLY A 86 11.41 2.18 4.81
C GLY A 86 10.89 1.51 6.10
N LYS A 87 9.58 1.54 6.33
CA LYS A 87 8.95 0.87 7.48
C LYS A 87 9.10 -0.64 7.46
N LEU A 88 9.14 -1.28 6.26
CA LEU A 88 9.40 -2.71 6.14
C LEU A 88 10.79 -3.09 6.62
N THR A 89 11.77 -2.22 6.45
CA THR A 89 13.14 -2.47 6.89
C THR A 89 13.27 -2.53 8.41
N THR A 90 12.41 -1.79 9.13
CA THR A 90 12.40 -1.75 10.60
C THR A 90 11.60 -2.90 11.21
N ASP A 91 10.38 -3.12 10.71
CA ASP A 91 9.49 -4.20 11.12
C ASP A 91 8.66 -4.65 9.91
N PRO A 92 9.01 -5.78 9.29
CA PRO A 92 8.35 -6.26 8.08
C PRO A 92 6.84 -6.45 8.24
N THR A 93 6.37 -7.02 9.35
CA THR A 93 4.95 -7.28 9.57
C THR A 93 4.16 -6.01 9.81
N SER A 94 4.63 -5.14 10.72
CA SER A 94 3.96 -3.87 11.02
C SER A 94 4.02 -2.92 9.83
N GLY A 95 5.14 -2.87 9.13
CA GLY A 95 5.31 -2.06 7.92
C GLY A 95 4.38 -2.50 6.79
N LEU A 96 4.28 -3.82 6.53
CA LEU A 96 3.40 -4.36 5.50
C LEU A 96 1.92 -4.15 5.85
N THR A 97 1.58 -4.24 7.14
CA THR A 97 0.25 -3.92 7.65
C THR A 97 -0.10 -2.44 7.43
N ALA A 98 0.82 -1.53 7.74
CA ALA A 98 0.63 -0.09 7.51
C ALA A 98 0.47 0.21 6.02
N MET A 99 1.28 -0.45 5.18
CA MET A 99 1.20 -0.33 3.72
C MET A 99 -0.14 -0.85 3.17
N ALA A 100 -0.65 -1.99 3.70
CA ALA A 100 -1.96 -2.51 3.34
C ALA A 100 -3.10 -1.53 3.67
N ARG A 101 -3.00 -0.85 4.82
CA ARG A 101 -3.99 0.17 5.22
C ARG A 101 -3.94 1.40 4.33
N GLN A 102 -2.74 1.83 3.97
CA GLN A 102 -2.53 3.08 3.21
C GLN A 102 -2.79 2.89 1.72
N PHE A 103 -2.30 1.81 1.12
CA PHE A 103 -2.29 1.59 -0.33
C PHE A 103 -3.19 0.44 -0.79
N ARG A 104 -3.65 -0.42 0.12
CA ARG A 104 -4.49 -1.60 -0.20
C ARG A 104 -3.88 -2.51 -1.26
N ASN A 105 -2.57 -2.63 -1.23
CA ASN A 105 -1.77 -3.33 -2.23
C ASN A 105 -1.30 -4.73 -1.81
N VAL A 106 -1.60 -5.16 -0.60
CA VAL A 106 -1.22 -6.48 -0.05
C VAL A 106 -2.41 -7.16 0.62
N THR A 107 -2.39 -8.50 0.66
CA THR A 107 -3.45 -9.32 1.22
C THR A 107 -3.17 -9.73 2.67
N ALA A 108 -4.21 -10.17 3.39
CA ALA A 108 -4.08 -10.66 4.76
C ALA A 108 -3.18 -11.90 4.82
N GLU A 109 -3.25 -12.80 3.83
CA GLU A 109 -2.42 -14.00 3.74
C GLU A 109 -0.93 -13.64 3.60
N GLN A 110 -0.60 -12.62 2.81
CA GLN A 110 0.77 -12.14 2.67
C GLN A 110 1.31 -11.59 3.99
N ILE A 111 0.50 -10.81 4.72
CA ILE A 111 0.87 -10.29 6.04
C ILE A 111 1.05 -11.45 7.04
N ALA A 112 0.15 -12.43 7.05
CA ALA A 112 0.22 -13.59 7.92
C ALA A 112 1.48 -14.43 7.64
N TYR A 113 1.85 -14.59 6.38
CA TYR A 113 3.08 -15.31 5.98
C TYR A 113 4.34 -14.59 6.48
N VAL A 114 4.43 -13.27 6.29
CA VAL A 114 5.54 -12.46 6.81
C VAL A 114 5.62 -12.55 8.34
N ALA A 115 4.48 -12.45 9.03
CA ALA A 115 4.41 -12.58 10.48
C ALA A 115 4.83 -13.99 10.96
N GLN A 116 4.58 -15.04 10.18
CA GLN A 116 5.06 -16.38 10.50
C GLN A 116 6.57 -16.49 10.37
N LEU A 117 7.18 -15.97 9.31
CA LEU A 117 8.64 -15.93 9.16
C LEU A 117 9.31 -15.16 10.30
N GLN A 118 8.78 -14.00 10.66
CA GLN A 118 9.30 -13.19 11.74
C GLN A 118 9.20 -13.90 13.10
N ARG A 119 8.10 -14.60 13.38
CA ARG A 119 7.93 -15.40 14.61
C ARG A 119 8.84 -16.61 14.66
N SER A 120 9.22 -17.18 13.53
CA SER A 120 10.21 -18.29 13.46
C SER A 120 11.66 -17.81 13.58
N GLY A 121 11.90 -16.49 13.67
CA GLY A 121 13.24 -15.90 13.77
C GLY A 121 13.90 -15.66 12.40
N ASP A 122 13.21 -15.89 11.30
CA ASP A 122 13.71 -15.64 9.96
C ASP A 122 13.43 -14.18 9.57
N GLU A 123 14.16 -13.24 10.17
CA GLU A 123 14.03 -11.80 9.89
C GLU A 123 14.37 -11.45 8.44
N ALA A 124 15.37 -12.12 7.86
CA ALA A 124 15.78 -11.89 6.47
C ALA A 124 14.70 -12.36 5.50
N GLY A 125 14.16 -13.56 5.70
CA GLY A 125 13.06 -14.10 4.91
C GLY A 125 11.78 -13.27 5.07
N ALA A 126 11.49 -12.78 6.28
CA ALA A 126 10.35 -11.91 6.53
C ALA A 126 10.45 -10.58 5.77
N LEU A 127 11.63 -9.93 5.79
CA LEU A 127 11.86 -8.70 5.02
C LEU A 127 11.78 -8.95 3.52
N GLN A 128 12.38 -10.03 3.04
CA GLN A 128 12.30 -10.41 1.63
C GLN A 128 10.86 -10.62 1.18
N ALA A 129 10.09 -11.42 1.92
CA ALA A 129 8.70 -11.70 1.61
C ALA A 129 7.82 -10.44 1.67
N ALA A 130 8.09 -9.52 2.61
CA ALA A 130 7.40 -8.24 2.71
C ALA A 130 7.68 -7.33 1.50
N ASN A 131 8.94 -7.25 1.08
CA ASN A 131 9.33 -6.49 -0.11
C ASN A 131 8.71 -7.07 -1.38
N ASP A 132 8.70 -8.40 -1.54
CA ASP A 132 8.08 -9.07 -2.70
C ASP A 132 6.57 -8.83 -2.74
N ALA A 133 5.89 -8.94 -1.61
CA ALA A 133 4.45 -8.68 -1.51
C ALA A 133 4.13 -7.21 -1.84
N ALA A 134 4.88 -6.26 -1.30
CA ALA A 134 4.72 -4.84 -1.54
C ALA A 134 4.96 -4.48 -3.01
N THR A 135 6.09 -4.92 -3.58
CA THR A 135 6.48 -4.67 -4.97
C THR A 135 5.44 -5.22 -5.93
N LYS A 136 5.04 -6.49 -5.75
CA LYS A 136 3.99 -7.11 -6.55
C LYS A 136 2.66 -6.35 -6.44
N GLY A 137 2.29 -5.95 -5.24
CA GLY A 137 1.07 -5.19 -5.00
C GLY A 137 1.04 -3.85 -5.72
N PHE A 138 2.13 -3.10 -5.71
CA PHE A 138 2.24 -1.84 -6.45
C PHE A 138 2.30 -2.06 -7.96
N ASP A 139 2.98 -3.10 -8.44
CA ASP A 139 3.02 -3.42 -9.87
C ASP A 139 1.64 -3.83 -10.39
N ASP A 140 0.88 -4.61 -9.63
CA ASP A 140 -0.50 -4.97 -9.97
C ASP A 140 -1.43 -3.76 -10.00
N GLN A 141 -1.29 -2.83 -9.04
CA GLN A 141 -2.03 -1.56 -9.05
C GLN A 141 -1.64 -0.69 -10.25
N THR A 142 -0.34 -0.57 -10.53
CA THR A 142 0.16 0.19 -11.69
C THR A 142 -0.38 -0.38 -13.01
N ARG A 143 -0.41 -1.70 -13.15
CA ARG A 143 -0.97 -2.36 -14.32
C ARG A 143 -2.47 -2.03 -14.47
N ARG A 144 -3.25 -2.18 -13.40
CA ARG A 144 -4.69 -1.82 -13.40
C ARG A 144 -4.93 -0.36 -13.73
N LEU A 145 -4.12 0.56 -13.19
CA LEU A 145 -4.18 1.97 -13.53
C LEU A 145 -3.94 2.18 -15.03
N LYS A 146 -2.90 1.58 -15.60
CA LYS A 146 -2.57 1.69 -17.02
C LYS A 146 -3.61 1.05 -17.93
N GLU A 147 -4.15 -0.11 -17.59
CA GLU A 147 -5.22 -0.79 -18.33
C GLU A 147 -6.50 0.04 -18.37
N ASN A 148 -6.84 0.68 -17.24
CA ASN A 148 -7.97 1.61 -17.16
C ASN A 148 -7.68 2.96 -17.85
N MET A 149 -6.42 3.36 -17.98
CA MET A 149 -5.99 4.58 -18.68
C MET A 149 -6.02 4.47 -20.21
N GLY A 150 -6.08 3.26 -20.78
CA GLY A 150 -6.22 3.06 -22.23
C GLY A 150 -7.53 3.60 -22.87
N THR A 151 -8.48 4.03 -22.03
CA THR A 151 -9.69 4.77 -22.41
C THR A 151 -9.62 6.26 -22.06
N LEU A 152 -8.46 6.79 -21.72
CA LEU A 152 -8.26 7.97 -20.84
C LEU A 152 -7.68 9.22 -21.49
N GLU A 153 -7.65 9.36 -22.81
CA GLU A 153 -7.46 10.72 -23.41
C GLU A 153 -8.62 11.67 -23.06
N THR A 154 -9.77 11.13 -22.66
CA THR A 154 -10.94 11.90 -22.18
C THR A 154 -11.05 11.98 -20.64
N TRP A 155 -10.21 11.28 -19.89
CA TRP A 155 -10.26 11.20 -18.44
C TRP A 155 -9.28 12.13 -17.71
N ALA A 156 -8.21 12.58 -18.36
CA ALA A 156 -7.15 13.38 -17.72
C ALA A 156 -7.66 14.67 -17.09
N ASP A 157 -8.67 15.33 -17.67
CA ASP A 157 -9.26 16.58 -17.14
C ASP A 157 -10.32 16.36 -16.03
N LYS A 158 -10.94 15.19 -15.97
CA LYS A 158 -11.96 14.88 -14.96
C LYS A 158 -11.40 14.10 -13.76
N THR A 159 -10.29 13.40 -13.92
CA THR A 159 -9.77 12.44 -12.94
C THR A 159 -8.84 13.05 -11.91
N GLY A 160 -8.13 14.11 -12.22
CA GLY A 160 -7.29 14.78 -11.21
C GLY A 160 -8.09 15.24 -9.99
N LYS A 161 -9.32 15.73 -10.23
CA LYS A 161 -10.24 16.15 -9.15
C LYS A 161 -11.01 14.98 -8.53
N ALA A 162 -11.44 14.00 -9.32
CA ALA A 162 -12.18 12.84 -8.81
C ALA A 162 -11.25 11.86 -8.06
N PHE A 163 -10.01 11.65 -8.52
CA PHE A 163 -9.01 10.85 -7.84
C PHE A 163 -8.58 11.51 -6.53
N LYS A 164 -8.35 12.83 -6.54
CA LYS A 164 -8.08 13.58 -5.32
C LYS A 164 -9.25 13.52 -4.35
N SER A 165 -10.47 13.71 -4.82
CA SER A 165 -11.67 13.63 -3.99
C SER A 165 -11.95 12.21 -3.46
N MET A 166 -11.60 11.16 -4.20
CA MET A 166 -11.64 9.78 -3.74
C MET A 166 -10.56 9.52 -2.67
N TRP A 167 -9.35 10.05 -2.85
CA TRP A 167 -8.29 9.98 -1.84
C TRP A 167 -8.60 10.84 -0.62
N ASP A 168 -9.10 12.05 -0.81
CA ASP A 168 -9.53 12.92 0.28
C ASP A 168 -10.68 12.26 1.07
N ALA A 169 -11.63 11.59 0.41
CA ALA A 169 -12.66 10.81 1.08
C ALA A 169 -12.13 9.55 1.80
N ILE A 170 -11.05 8.94 1.30
CA ILE A 170 -10.37 7.80 1.96
C ILE A 170 -9.52 8.29 3.14
N LEU A 171 -8.92 9.50 3.04
CA LEU A 171 -8.12 10.12 4.09
C LEU A 171 -8.97 10.93 5.08
N ASP A 172 -10.14 11.44 4.63
CA ASP A 172 -11.09 12.26 5.39
C ASP A 172 -12.23 11.44 6.04
N ILE A 173 -12.12 10.11 6.02
CA ILE A 173 -12.85 9.28 6.99
C ILE A 173 -12.22 9.65 8.33
N GLY A 174 -12.80 10.69 8.93
CA GLY A 174 -12.39 11.23 10.20
C GLY A 174 -12.14 10.09 11.17
N ARG A 175 -11.07 10.16 11.97
CA ARG A 175 -10.61 9.12 12.90
C ARG A 175 -11.78 8.33 13.44
N PRO A 176 -12.03 7.11 12.98
CA PRO A 176 -13.07 6.29 13.59
C PRO A 176 -12.62 6.02 15.01
N GLU A 177 -13.51 6.22 15.95
CA GLU A 177 -13.23 6.04 17.38
C GLU A 177 -12.94 4.57 17.71
N SER A 178 -13.39 3.63 16.86
CA SER A 178 -13.07 2.20 16.99
C SER A 178 -13.09 1.47 15.64
N SER A 179 -12.40 0.31 15.57
CA SER A 179 -12.46 -0.57 14.39
C SER A 179 -13.87 -1.11 14.13
N ALA A 180 -14.68 -1.25 15.16
CA ALA A 180 -16.09 -1.65 15.06
C ALA A 180 -16.93 -0.59 14.36
N ASP A 181 -16.70 0.70 14.63
CA ASP A 181 -17.40 1.82 13.97
C ASP A 181 -16.98 1.93 12.49
N MET A 182 -15.70 1.68 12.19
CA MET A 182 -15.22 1.60 10.82
C MET A 182 -15.88 0.47 10.05
N LEU A 183 -15.98 -0.71 10.65
CA LEU A 183 -16.62 -1.87 10.04
C LEU A 183 -18.11 -1.60 9.78
N ALA A 184 -18.83 -1.03 10.76
CA ALA A 184 -20.23 -0.69 10.63
C ALA A 184 -20.47 0.37 9.53
N SER A 185 -19.63 1.40 9.46
CA SER A 185 -19.69 2.45 8.44
C SER A 185 -19.39 1.90 7.04
N ALA A 186 -18.38 1.03 6.91
CA ALA A 186 -18.03 0.38 5.66
C ALA A 186 -19.12 -0.58 5.17
N GLN A 187 -19.75 -1.34 6.09
CA GLN A 187 -20.89 -2.20 5.77
C GLN A 187 -22.07 -1.39 5.24
N LYS A 188 -22.39 -0.28 5.90
CA LYS A 188 -23.48 0.61 5.46
C LYS A 188 -23.21 1.19 4.08
N ALA A 189 -21.99 1.65 3.83
CA ALA A 189 -21.58 2.19 2.53
C ALA A 189 -21.68 1.13 1.41
N PHE A 190 -21.29 -0.12 1.70
CA PHE A 190 -21.43 -1.22 0.76
C PHE A 190 -22.90 -1.53 0.47
N ASP A 191 -23.75 -1.61 1.48
CA ASP A 191 -25.17 -1.90 1.34
C ASP A 191 -25.91 -0.83 0.51
N GLU A 192 -25.55 0.45 0.70
CA GLU A 192 -26.10 1.56 -0.09
C GLU A 192 -25.64 1.51 -1.56
N ALA A 193 -24.37 1.26 -1.79
CA ALA A 193 -23.80 1.15 -3.14
C ALA A 193 -24.34 -0.09 -3.88
N ASP A 194 -24.50 -1.22 -3.20
CA ASP A 194 -25.06 -2.45 -3.76
C ASP A 194 -26.53 -2.27 -4.15
N LYS A 195 -27.35 -1.64 -3.30
CA LYS A 195 -28.74 -1.29 -3.63
C LYS A 195 -28.83 -0.39 -4.86
N LYS A 196 -27.97 0.63 -4.96
CA LYS A 196 -27.89 1.53 -6.12
C LYS A 196 -27.54 0.76 -7.38
N TRP A 197 -26.53 -0.11 -7.35
CA TRP A 197 -26.13 -0.95 -8.47
C TRP A 197 -27.24 -1.90 -8.92
N GLN A 198 -27.88 -2.63 -7.98
CA GLN A 198 -29.01 -3.52 -8.25
C GLN A 198 -30.16 -2.79 -8.91
N TRP A 199 -30.46 -1.54 -8.47
CA TRP A 199 -31.48 -0.70 -9.07
C TRP A 199 -31.18 -0.39 -10.54
N TYR A 200 -29.96 -0.03 -10.88
CA TYR A 200 -29.55 0.21 -12.27
C TYR A 200 -29.53 -1.09 -13.07
N GLN A 201 -29.01 -2.17 -12.52
CA GLN A 201 -28.94 -3.47 -13.15
C GLN A 201 -30.32 -4.00 -13.55
N SER A 202 -31.30 -3.96 -12.63
CA SER A 202 -32.66 -4.40 -12.89
C SER A 202 -33.38 -3.63 -14.01
N ARG A 203 -32.92 -2.40 -14.28
CA ARG A 203 -33.48 -1.53 -15.34
C ARG A 203 -32.67 -1.54 -16.62
N SER A 204 -31.50 -2.16 -16.65
CA SER A 204 -30.59 -2.16 -17.80
C SER A 204 -31.21 -2.77 -19.05
N GLN A 205 -32.03 -3.81 -18.92
CA GLN A 205 -32.72 -4.46 -20.02
C GLN A 205 -33.77 -3.54 -20.70
N ARG A 206 -34.39 -2.64 -19.95
CA ARG A 206 -35.44 -1.73 -20.45
C ARG A 206 -34.92 -0.37 -20.91
N ARG A 207 -33.87 0.17 -20.28
CA ARG A 207 -33.34 1.50 -20.48
C ARG A 207 -31.86 1.56 -20.89
N GLY A 208 -31.19 0.43 -21.06
CA GLY A 208 -29.75 0.34 -21.33
C GLY A 208 -29.26 0.86 -22.66
N LYS A 209 -30.16 1.45 -23.49
CA LYS A 209 -29.83 1.95 -24.84
C LYS A 209 -29.23 3.36 -24.84
N THR A 210 -29.43 4.16 -23.80
CA THR A 210 -28.90 5.52 -23.74
C THR A 210 -27.50 5.55 -23.14
N SER A 211 -26.63 6.40 -23.69
CA SER A 211 -25.24 6.56 -23.22
C SER A 211 -25.17 7.01 -21.77
N SER A 212 -26.08 7.93 -21.37
CA SER A 212 -26.17 8.42 -20.00
C SER A 212 -26.56 7.31 -18.98
N PHE A 213 -27.48 6.42 -19.36
CA PHE A 213 -27.85 5.30 -18.49
C PHE A 213 -26.69 4.31 -18.31
N ARG A 214 -25.95 4.02 -19.40
CA ARG A 214 -24.77 3.15 -19.33
C ARG A 214 -23.67 3.75 -18.46
N ALA A 215 -23.42 5.06 -18.56
CA ALA A 215 -22.46 5.75 -17.71
C ALA A 215 -22.87 5.69 -16.23
N ASN A 216 -24.15 5.86 -15.91
CA ASN A 216 -24.66 5.77 -14.54
C ASN A 216 -24.62 4.34 -14.00
N LEU A 217 -24.87 3.32 -14.84
CA LEU A 217 -24.74 1.91 -14.45
C LEU A 217 -23.28 1.56 -14.14
N GLN A 218 -22.34 2.03 -14.98
CA GLN A 218 -20.91 1.86 -14.74
C GLN A 218 -20.50 2.56 -13.46
N GLY A 219 -20.91 3.82 -13.23
CA GLY A 219 -20.62 4.55 -12.01
C GLY A 219 -21.16 3.86 -10.76
N ALA A 220 -22.36 3.28 -10.84
CA ALA A 220 -22.92 2.51 -9.72
C ALA A 220 -22.16 1.21 -9.45
N TRP A 221 -21.63 0.57 -10.49
CA TRP A 221 -20.76 -0.59 -10.34
C TRP A 221 -19.41 -0.20 -9.70
N ASP A 222 -18.81 0.90 -10.15
CA ASP A 222 -17.55 1.42 -9.60
C ASP A 222 -17.72 1.80 -8.11
N ASP A 223 -18.83 2.47 -7.75
CA ASP A 223 -19.16 2.82 -6.36
C ASP A 223 -19.29 1.56 -5.48
N ARG A 224 -19.99 0.53 -5.99
CA ARG A 224 -20.16 -0.75 -5.29
C ARG A 224 -18.84 -1.46 -5.07
N GLU A 225 -17.99 -1.52 -6.09
CA GLU A 225 -16.69 -2.19 -6.00
C GLU A 225 -15.74 -1.46 -5.04
N ASN A 226 -15.74 -0.13 -5.06
CA ASN A 226 -14.99 0.67 -4.11
C ASN A 226 -15.48 0.46 -2.67
N ALA A 227 -16.79 0.42 -2.45
CA ALA A 227 -17.36 0.15 -1.14
C ALA A 227 -17.06 -1.28 -0.66
N ARG A 228 -17.05 -2.28 -1.57
CA ARG A 228 -16.64 -3.66 -1.27
C ARG A 228 -15.19 -3.73 -0.79
N LEU A 229 -14.29 -3.03 -1.48
CA LEU A 229 -12.89 -2.95 -1.08
C LEU A 229 -12.72 -2.24 0.27
N GLY A 230 -13.51 -1.19 0.52
CA GLY A 230 -13.55 -0.50 1.81
C GLY A 230 -13.99 -1.42 2.95
N LEU A 231 -15.03 -2.21 2.72
CA LEU A 231 -15.52 -3.19 3.68
C LEU A 231 -14.49 -4.28 3.97
N ALA A 232 -13.84 -4.82 2.95
CA ALA A 232 -12.78 -5.81 3.12
C ALA A 232 -11.61 -5.26 3.96
N ALA A 233 -11.22 -4.00 3.74
CA ALA A 233 -10.17 -3.35 4.52
C ALA A 233 -10.58 -3.13 5.99
N ALA A 234 -11.83 -2.71 6.24
CA ALA A 234 -12.36 -2.51 7.58
C ALA A 234 -12.48 -3.85 8.35
N THR A 235 -12.88 -4.92 7.66
CA THR A 235 -12.93 -6.28 8.23
C THR A 235 -11.55 -6.74 8.65
N LEU A 236 -10.56 -6.60 7.76
CA LEU A 236 -9.18 -6.96 8.06
C LEU A 236 -8.64 -6.20 9.27
N GLN A 237 -8.93 -4.90 9.37
CA GLN A 237 -8.49 -4.09 10.50
C GLN A 237 -9.13 -4.55 11.82
N SER A 238 -10.43 -4.85 11.81
CA SER A 238 -11.14 -5.39 12.98
C SER A 238 -10.57 -6.73 13.43
N ASP A 239 -10.27 -7.63 12.48
CA ASP A 239 -9.69 -8.94 12.79
C ASP A 239 -8.26 -8.84 13.34
N MET A 240 -7.47 -7.91 12.83
CA MET A 240 -6.11 -7.65 13.34
C MET A 240 -6.12 -7.04 14.76
N GLU A 241 -7.06 -6.15 15.05
CA GLU A 241 -7.21 -5.59 16.39
C GLU A 241 -7.60 -6.68 17.39
N LYS A 242 -8.56 -7.54 17.06
CA LYS A 242 -8.94 -8.70 17.88
C LYS A 242 -7.77 -9.68 18.08
N ALA A 243 -7.00 -9.94 17.01
CA ALA A 243 -5.81 -10.79 17.11
C ALA A 243 -4.74 -10.16 18.04
N GLY A 244 -4.56 -8.84 17.96
CA GLY A 244 -3.67 -8.09 18.84
C GLY A 244 -4.12 -8.13 20.31
N GLU A 245 -5.42 -8.00 20.57
CA GLU A 245 -5.99 -8.11 21.92
C GLU A 245 -5.81 -9.52 22.51
N LEU A 246 -6.05 -10.56 21.70
CA LEU A 246 -5.84 -11.96 22.13
C LEU A 246 -4.36 -12.21 22.45
N ALA A 247 -3.45 -11.76 21.61
CA ALA A 247 -2.02 -11.88 21.84
C ALA A 247 -1.55 -11.11 23.10
N ALA A 248 -2.17 -9.96 23.39
CA ALA A 248 -1.88 -9.20 24.61
C ALA A 248 -2.38 -9.92 25.86
N ARG A 249 -3.57 -10.54 25.80
CA ARG A 249 -4.12 -11.36 26.90
C ARG A 249 -3.25 -12.58 27.18
N ASP A 250 -2.85 -13.31 26.12
CA ASP A 250 -1.95 -14.47 26.23
C ASP A 250 -0.60 -14.10 26.87
N ARG A 251 -0.05 -12.92 26.53
CA ARG A 251 1.20 -12.43 27.16
C ARG A 251 0.98 -12.12 28.63
N ALA A 252 -0.08 -11.42 28.99
CA ALA A 252 -0.40 -11.08 30.36
C ALA A 252 -0.63 -12.33 31.23
N GLU A 253 -1.29 -13.36 30.66
CA GLU A 253 -1.48 -14.65 31.38
C GLU A 253 -0.18 -15.39 31.58
N ARG A 254 0.73 -15.38 30.59
CA ARG A 254 2.08 -16.00 30.75
C ARG A 254 2.93 -15.26 31.79
N GLU A 255 2.92 -13.93 31.77
CA GLU A 255 3.62 -13.10 32.73
C GLU A 255 3.07 -13.31 34.14
N ALA A 256 1.75 -13.36 34.32
CA ALA A 256 1.10 -13.64 35.58
C ALA A 256 1.42 -15.05 36.10
N SER A 257 1.53 -16.04 35.22
CA SER A 257 1.93 -17.40 35.56
C SER A 257 3.38 -17.48 35.99
N GLN A 258 4.28 -16.77 35.29
CA GLN A 258 5.71 -16.70 35.67
C GLN A 258 5.91 -16.02 37.04
N LEU A 259 5.17 -14.94 37.29
CA LEU A 259 5.23 -14.25 38.60
C LEU A 259 4.76 -15.15 39.77
N LYS A 260 3.76 -16.01 39.55
CA LYS A 260 3.32 -16.99 40.56
C LYS A 260 4.41 -18.02 40.85
N TYR A 261 5.06 -18.55 39.78
CA TYR A 261 6.15 -19.53 39.99
C TYR A 261 7.38 -18.94 40.63
N THR A 262 7.71 -17.67 40.42
CA THR A 262 8.84 -16.99 41.07
C THR A 262 8.52 -16.55 42.49
N GLY A 263 7.25 -16.30 42.84
CA GLY A 263 6.81 -15.94 44.19
C GLY A 263 6.68 -17.14 45.18
N GLU A 264 6.53 -18.37 44.66
CA GLU A 264 6.49 -19.59 45.48
C GLU A 264 7.89 -20.17 45.74
N ALA A 265 8.95 -19.61 45.10
CA ALA A 265 10.33 -20.07 45.26
C ALA A 265 11.15 -19.23 46.27
N GLN A 266 10.54 -18.30 46.98
CA GLN A 266 11.12 -17.55 48.13
C GLN A 266 10.43 -17.94 49.43
#